data_2bb3ca678ec7ecd53ff670045fdd351a
#
_entry.id   2bb3ca678ec7ecd53ff670045fdd351a
#
_cell.length_a   1.000
_cell.length_b   1.000
_cell.length_c   1.000
_cell.angle_alpha   90.00
_cell.angle_beta   90.00
_cell.angle_gamma   90.00
#
_symmetry.space_group_name_H-M   'P 1'
#
loop_
_entity.id
_entity.type
_entity.pdbx_description
1 polymer ?
#
loop_
_entity_poly.entity_id
_entity_poly.type
_entity_poly.pdbx_seq_one_letter_code
_entity_poly.pdbx_strand_id
1 'polypeptide(L)'
;MNKLFSTLLLLGLISSPVMAKNILDKLTAAPGFEISLFADDVENARQIAVSSRGIVYAGSRKAGNVYALIDHNSDGVADKKIVIAEGLNMPSGLAIKGGDLYVGEVHRIIRFKNIDKHLKNPEYEVFYSDLPSERHHGWKFLRFAPNGELIIPVGVPCNICEEDARFGRIFSLNTDTKEITTLAKGVRNTVGFDFHPSTQMLWFSDNGRDMMGDDIPPDELNRITKEEEHFGFPYVHGGVIVDPEFGEGKNIADYTQPALALGAHVAPLGIHFYTGKQFPDSYKQQLFVAEHG
;
A
#
# COMPACT_ATOMS: atom_id res chain seq x y z
N MET A 1 1.76 -57.71 37.51
CA MET A 1 1.99 -57.10 36.18
C MET A 1 0.94 -56.00 35.98
N ASN A 2 1.27 -54.79 36.38
CA ASN A 2 0.38 -53.63 36.26
C ASN A 2 0.79 -52.82 35.02
N LYS A 3 -0.09 -52.71 34.04
CA LYS A 3 0.08 -51.83 32.86
C LYS A 3 -0.47 -50.45 33.23
N LEU A 4 0.43 -49.44 33.36
CA LEU A 4 0.07 -48.04 33.37
C LEU A 4 -0.30 -47.62 31.96
N PHE A 5 -1.53 -47.16 31.74
CA PHE A 5 -1.94 -46.43 30.56
C PHE A 5 -1.63 -44.94 30.80
N SER A 6 -0.71 -44.37 30.03
CA SER A 6 -0.40 -42.96 30.06
C SER A 6 -1.29 -42.25 29.03
N THR A 7 -2.26 -41.50 29.51
CA THR A 7 -3.15 -40.68 28.67
C THR A 7 -2.46 -39.36 28.37
N LEU A 8 -2.05 -39.20 27.14
CA LEU A 8 -1.45 -37.94 26.63
C LEU A 8 -2.61 -36.96 26.38
N LEU A 9 -2.71 -35.94 27.24
CA LEU A 9 -3.65 -34.82 27.05
C LEU A 9 -3.07 -33.86 26.02
N LEU A 10 -3.62 -33.85 24.80
CA LEU A 10 -3.33 -32.81 23.82
C LEU A 10 -4.05 -31.52 24.26
N LEU A 11 -3.33 -30.58 24.87
CA LEU A 11 -3.82 -29.21 25.01
C LEU A 11 -3.75 -28.53 23.62
N GLY A 12 -4.88 -28.44 22.93
CA GLY A 12 -5.03 -27.55 21.80
C GLY A 12 -4.94 -26.11 22.27
N LEU A 13 -3.93 -25.39 21.85
CA LEU A 13 -3.84 -23.94 22.00
C LEU A 13 -4.96 -23.29 21.19
N ILE A 14 -6.06 -22.97 21.86
CA ILE A 14 -7.10 -22.10 21.33
C ILE A 14 -6.51 -20.68 21.38
N SER A 15 -6.06 -20.18 20.25
CA SER A 15 -5.66 -18.78 20.11
C SER A 15 -6.86 -17.88 20.38
N SER A 16 -6.70 -17.00 21.34
CA SER A 16 -7.78 -16.33 22.04
C SER A 16 -8.46 -15.24 21.20
N PRO A 17 -9.78 -15.24 21.09
CA PRO A 17 -10.54 -14.10 20.53
C PRO A 17 -10.44 -12.82 21.39
N VAL A 18 -9.77 -12.88 22.52
CA VAL A 18 -9.64 -11.79 23.52
C VAL A 18 -8.78 -10.62 23.01
N MET A 19 -7.77 -10.85 22.16
CA MET A 19 -6.92 -9.76 21.66
C MET A 19 -7.64 -8.89 20.62
N ALA A 20 -8.39 -9.48 19.73
CA ALA A 20 -9.12 -8.75 18.67
C ALA A 20 -10.23 -7.84 19.24
N LYS A 21 -10.97 -8.31 20.24
CA LYS A 21 -12.01 -7.54 20.93
C LYS A 21 -11.45 -6.29 21.62
N ASN A 22 -10.23 -6.39 22.15
CA ASN A 22 -9.54 -5.28 22.84
C ASN A 22 -9.05 -4.17 21.90
N ILE A 23 -8.90 -4.44 20.59
CA ILE A 23 -8.52 -3.42 19.60
C ILE A 23 -9.76 -2.66 19.14
N LEU A 24 -10.85 -3.33 18.82
CA LEU A 24 -12.11 -2.70 18.37
C LEU A 24 -12.67 -1.73 19.42
N ASP A 25 -12.54 -2.06 20.70
CA ASP A 25 -12.99 -1.21 21.82
C ASP A 25 -12.23 0.13 21.89
N LYS A 26 -11.07 0.26 21.21
CA LYS A 26 -10.26 1.48 21.16
C LYS A 26 -10.52 2.33 19.90
N LEU A 27 -11.30 1.83 18.97
CA LEU A 27 -11.61 2.49 17.72
C LEU A 27 -12.93 3.26 17.84
N THR A 28 -12.97 4.42 17.21
CA THR A 28 -14.18 5.25 17.13
C THR A 28 -14.59 5.37 15.68
N ALA A 29 -15.78 4.87 15.35
CA ALA A 29 -16.37 5.08 14.04
C ALA A 29 -17.10 6.43 13.97
N ALA A 30 -17.12 7.05 12.80
CA ALA A 30 -17.97 8.22 12.56
C ALA A 30 -19.47 7.83 12.70
N PRO A 31 -20.37 8.77 13.04
CA PRO A 31 -21.79 8.47 13.13
C PRO A 31 -22.35 7.82 11.88
N GLY A 32 -23.04 6.69 12.03
CA GLY A 32 -23.58 5.90 10.92
C GLY A 32 -22.63 4.86 10.32
N PHE A 33 -21.40 4.76 10.85
CA PHE A 33 -20.45 3.71 10.47
C PHE A 33 -20.23 2.71 11.59
N GLU A 34 -19.97 1.48 11.21
CA GLU A 34 -19.58 0.39 12.11
C GLU A 34 -18.23 -0.16 11.67
N ILE A 35 -17.38 -0.51 12.65
CA ILE A 35 -16.09 -1.15 12.43
C ILE A 35 -16.19 -2.58 12.93
N SER A 36 -15.86 -3.54 12.06
CA SER A 36 -15.84 -4.96 12.40
C SER A 36 -14.51 -5.59 12.01
N LEU A 37 -14.18 -6.71 12.65
CA LEU A 37 -12.99 -7.50 12.33
C LEU A 37 -13.31 -8.42 11.15
N PHE A 38 -12.61 -8.24 10.03
CA PHE A 38 -12.71 -9.14 8.89
C PHE A 38 -11.85 -10.40 9.06
N ALA A 39 -10.59 -10.24 9.51
CA ALA A 39 -9.67 -11.34 9.79
C ALA A 39 -8.68 -10.95 10.89
N ASP A 40 -8.36 -11.87 11.76
CA ASP A 40 -7.28 -11.77 12.72
C ASP A 40 -6.04 -12.56 12.25
N ASP A 41 -4.94 -12.45 13.01
CA ASP A 41 -3.71 -13.20 12.75
C ASP A 41 -3.16 -13.06 11.29
N VAL A 42 -3.31 -11.87 10.70
CA VAL A 42 -2.71 -11.49 9.41
C VAL A 42 -1.48 -10.63 9.70
N GLU A 43 -0.37 -11.31 9.96
CA GLU A 43 0.84 -10.65 10.47
C GLU A 43 1.39 -9.60 9.50
N ASN A 44 1.63 -8.39 10.01
CA ASN A 44 2.20 -7.27 9.25
C ASN A 44 1.42 -6.90 7.98
N ALA A 45 0.10 -7.12 7.94
CA ALA A 45 -0.74 -6.76 6.79
C ALA A 45 -0.50 -5.32 6.31
N ARG A 46 -0.44 -5.15 4.99
CA ARG A 46 -0.23 -3.85 4.34
C ARG A 46 -1.29 -3.64 3.26
N GLN A 47 -0.94 -3.57 2.00
CA GLN A 47 -1.92 -3.40 0.95
C GLN A 47 -2.81 -4.64 0.81
N ILE A 48 -4.08 -4.42 0.54
CA ILE A 48 -5.03 -5.46 0.17
C ILE A 48 -5.45 -5.31 -1.29
N ALA A 49 -5.78 -6.44 -1.91
CA ALA A 49 -6.41 -6.49 -3.23
C ALA A 49 -7.55 -7.50 -3.19
N VAL A 50 -8.68 -7.17 -3.80
CA VAL A 50 -9.85 -8.04 -3.81
C VAL A 50 -10.08 -8.58 -5.21
N SER A 51 -10.18 -9.90 -5.35
CA SER A 51 -10.46 -10.52 -6.64
C SER A 51 -11.93 -10.41 -7.05
N SER A 52 -12.22 -10.70 -8.31
CA SER A 52 -13.61 -10.74 -8.80
C SER A 52 -14.47 -11.81 -8.14
N ARG A 53 -13.86 -12.77 -7.43
CA ARG A 53 -14.53 -13.81 -6.64
C ARG A 53 -14.70 -13.45 -5.17
N GLY A 54 -14.31 -12.24 -4.77
CA GLY A 54 -14.40 -11.76 -3.38
C GLY A 54 -13.27 -12.24 -2.48
N ILE A 55 -12.25 -12.94 -2.98
CA ILE A 55 -11.08 -13.32 -2.18
C ILE A 55 -10.26 -12.06 -1.90
N VAL A 56 -10.00 -11.79 -0.62
CA VAL A 56 -9.15 -10.69 -0.17
C VAL A 56 -7.72 -11.18 -0.04
N TYR A 57 -6.83 -10.63 -0.84
CA TYR A 57 -5.39 -10.86 -0.73
C TYR A 57 -4.77 -9.77 0.12
N ALA A 58 -3.91 -10.15 1.07
CA ALA A 58 -3.17 -9.21 1.92
C ALA A 58 -1.67 -9.44 1.76
N GLY A 59 -0.96 -8.38 1.40
CA GLY A 59 0.50 -8.36 1.44
C GLY A 59 1.01 -8.10 2.84
N SER A 60 2.29 -8.33 3.07
CA SER A 60 2.91 -8.03 4.35
C SER A 60 4.23 -7.28 4.17
N ARG A 61 4.74 -6.72 5.26
CA ARG A 61 6.04 -6.04 5.26
C ARG A 61 7.13 -6.98 5.76
N LYS A 62 7.39 -7.00 7.06
CA LYS A 62 8.49 -7.79 7.66
C LYS A 62 8.19 -9.29 7.74
N ALA A 63 6.92 -9.69 7.79
CA ALA A 63 6.53 -11.09 7.83
C ALA A 63 6.93 -11.85 6.56
N GLY A 64 7.05 -11.16 5.41
CA GLY A 64 7.47 -11.77 4.15
C GLY A 64 6.42 -12.68 3.53
N ASN A 65 5.16 -12.58 3.95
CA ASN A 65 4.07 -13.45 3.55
C ASN A 65 3.05 -12.72 2.67
N VAL A 66 2.37 -13.49 1.83
CA VAL A 66 1.15 -13.06 1.14
C VAL A 66 0.03 -14.00 1.55
N TYR A 67 -1.10 -13.42 1.95
CA TYR A 67 -2.25 -14.14 2.47
C TYR A 67 -3.43 -14.07 1.51
N ALA A 68 -4.24 -15.13 1.46
CA ALA A 68 -5.57 -15.13 0.89
C ALA A 68 -6.58 -15.36 2.01
N LEU A 69 -7.54 -14.45 2.12
CA LEU A 69 -8.59 -14.44 3.13
C LEU A 69 -9.92 -14.66 2.41
N ILE A 70 -10.66 -15.70 2.82
CA ILE A 70 -11.86 -16.16 2.13
C ILE A 70 -13.01 -16.07 3.09
N ASP A 71 -14.02 -15.31 2.72
CA ASP A 71 -15.34 -15.27 3.36
C ASP A 71 -16.30 -16.05 2.45
N HIS A 72 -16.70 -17.24 2.88
CA HIS A 72 -17.53 -18.16 2.09
C HIS A 72 -19.02 -17.83 2.15
N ASN A 73 -19.44 -17.24 3.27
CA ASN A 73 -20.86 -17.00 3.58
C ASN A 73 -21.26 -15.53 3.39
N SER A 74 -20.29 -14.66 3.08
CA SER A 74 -20.45 -13.20 2.87
C SER A 74 -21.00 -12.48 4.11
N ASP A 75 -20.58 -12.91 5.31
CA ASP A 75 -20.96 -12.24 6.57
C ASP A 75 -19.99 -11.12 6.99
N GLY A 76 -18.93 -10.91 6.21
CA GLY A 76 -17.92 -9.90 6.48
C GLY A 76 -16.81 -10.37 7.42
N VAL A 77 -16.71 -11.67 7.66
CA VAL A 77 -15.62 -12.30 8.42
C VAL A 77 -14.97 -13.41 7.59
N ALA A 78 -13.66 -13.45 7.53
CA ALA A 78 -12.97 -14.48 6.79
C ALA A 78 -13.05 -15.85 7.51
N ASP A 79 -13.70 -16.83 6.86
CA ASP A 79 -13.76 -18.21 7.33
C ASP A 79 -12.43 -18.95 7.21
N LYS A 80 -11.58 -18.50 6.28
CA LYS A 80 -10.34 -19.20 5.97
C LYS A 80 -9.22 -18.25 5.60
N LYS A 81 -8.06 -18.44 6.24
CA LYS A 81 -6.78 -17.82 5.88
C LYS A 81 -5.86 -18.87 5.25
N ILE A 82 -5.24 -18.51 4.15
CA ILE A 82 -4.23 -19.32 3.45
C ILE A 82 -2.99 -18.44 3.26
N VAL A 83 -1.83 -18.92 3.66
CA VAL A 83 -0.55 -18.31 3.26
C VAL A 83 -0.21 -18.86 1.88
N ILE A 84 -0.25 -17.99 0.86
CA ILE A 84 -0.01 -18.39 -0.53
C ILE A 84 1.45 -18.27 -0.93
N ALA A 85 2.24 -17.44 -0.22
CA ALA A 85 3.68 -17.33 -0.41
C ALA A 85 4.35 -16.90 0.90
N GLU A 86 5.58 -17.35 1.13
CA GLU A 86 6.40 -17.07 2.30
C GLU A 86 7.83 -16.69 1.89
N GLY A 87 8.58 -16.08 2.80
CA GLY A 87 9.99 -15.75 2.60
C GLY A 87 10.28 -14.70 1.53
N LEU A 88 9.29 -13.91 1.14
CA LEU A 88 9.43 -12.84 0.19
C LEU A 88 10.04 -11.57 0.83
N ASN A 89 10.68 -10.72 0.02
CA ASN A 89 11.31 -9.49 0.51
C ASN A 89 10.30 -8.34 0.60
N MET A 90 9.60 -8.23 1.73
CA MET A 90 8.59 -7.18 2.01
C MET A 90 7.52 -7.10 0.89
N PRO A 91 6.73 -8.17 0.68
CA PRO A 91 5.73 -8.27 -0.39
C PRO A 91 4.49 -7.42 -0.06
N SER A 92 4.66 -6.11 0.03
CA SER A 92 3.64 -5.20 0.55
C SER A 92 2.63 -4.76 -0.52
N GLY A 93 3.05 -4.60 -1.77
CA GLY A 93 2.22 -4.12 -2.86
C GLY A 93 1.46 -5.24 -3.56
N LEU A 94 0.16 -5.07 -3.76
CA LEU A 94 -0.69 -6.06 -4.43
C LEU A 94 -1.56 -5.43 -5.50
N ALA A 95 -1.64 -6.06 -6.67
CA ALA A 95 -2.60 -5.69 -7.71
C ALA A 95 -3.15 -6.94 -8.42
N ILE A 96 -4.41 -6.88 -8.86
CA ILE A 96 -5.04 -7.97 -9.61
C ILE A 96 -5.43 -7.46 -11.01
N LYS A 97 -5.10 -8.25 -12.04
CA LYS A 97 -5.52 -8.00 -13.41
C LYS A 97 -5.75 -9.34 -14.13
N GLY A 98 -6.91 -9.50 -14.75
CA GLY A 98 -7.22 -10.71 -15.54
C GLY A 98 -7.21 -12.03 -14.75
N GLY A 99 -7.39 -11.97 -13.42
CA GLY A 99 -7.32 -13.14 -12.54
C GLY A 99 -5.90 -13.45 -12.02
N ASP A 100 -4.88 -12.74 -12.48
CA ASP A 100 -3.51 -12.85 -12.00
C ASP A 100 -3.27 -11.88 -10.83
N LEU A 101 -2.53 -12.35 -9.81
CA LEU A 101 -2.09 -11.52 -8.68
C LEU A 101 -0.64 -11.10 -8.92
N TYR A 102 -0.40 -9.80 -8.89
CA TYR A 102 0.92 -9.17 -8.95
C TYR A 102 1.32 -8.75 -7.55
N VAL A 103 2.54 -9.10 -7.15
CA VAL A 103 3.07 -8.81 -5.82
C VAL A 103 4.36 -8.03 -5.96
N GLY A 104 4.39 -6.83 -5.38
CA GLY A 104 5.56 -5.97 -5.32
C GLY A 104 6.42 -6.30 -4.10
N GLU A 105 7.58 -6.87 -4.35
CA GLU A 105 8.70 -6.94 -3.41
C GLU A 105 9.54 -5.65 -3.50
N VAL A 106 10.53 -5.49 -2.67
CA VAL A 106 11.41 -4.31 -2.71
C VAL A 106 12.06 -4.15 -4.10
N HIS A 107 12.63 -5.21 -4.64
CA HIS A 107 13.51 -5.19 -5.81
C HIS A 107 12.89 -5.79 -7.09
N ARG A 108 11.69 -6.36 -7.00
CA ARG A 108 11.02 -7.02 -8.13
C ARG A 108 9.51 -7.07 -7.97
N ILE A 109 8.84 -7.39 -9.06
CA ILE A 109 7.42 -7.76 -9.08
C ILE A 109 7.33 -9.21 -9.50
N ILE A 110 6.59 -10.02 -8.76
CA ILE A 110 6.25 -11.39 -9.10
C ILE A 110 4.78 -11.50 -9.49
N ARG A 111 4.43 -12.51 -10.28
CA ARG A 111 3.05 -12.76 -10.75
C ARG A 111 2.63 -14.19 -10.49
N PHE A 112 1.49 -14.36 -9.86
CA PHE A 112 0.78 -15.63 -9.73
C PHE A 112 -0.35 -15.67 -10.74
N LYS A 113 -0.31 -16.62 -11.68
CA LYS A 113 -1.34 -16.77 -12.73
C LYS A 113 -2.60 -17.43 -12.20
N ASN A 114 -3.77 -16.91 -12.58
CA ASN A 114 -5.09 -17.44 -12.20
C ASN A 114 -5.17 -17.78 -10.70
N ILE A 115 -4.74 -16.87 -9.84
CA ILE A 115 -4.48 -17.15 -8.42
C ILE A 115 -5.70 -17.73 -7.68
N ASP A 116 -6.91 -17.26 -7.97
CA ASP A 116 -8.15 -17.75 -7.34
C ASP A 116 -8.39 -19.27 -7.53
N LYS A 117 -7.74 -19.88 -8.52
CA LYS A 117 -7.83 -21.31 -8.79
C LYS A 117 -6.69 -22.12 -8.16
N HIS A 118 -5.64 -21.46 -7.70
CA HIS A 118 -4.37 -22.07 -7.29
C HIS A 118 -3.90 -21.56 -5.93
N LEU A 119 -4.77 -21.58 -4.90
CA LEU A 119 -4.45 -21.02 -3.57
C LEU A 119 -3.48 -21.86 -2.74
N LYS A 120 -3.29 -23.14 -3.08
CA LYS A 120 -2.37 -24.02 -2.35
C LYS A 120 -1.03 -24.09 -3.08
N ASN A 121 0.02 -23.52 -2.47
CA ASN A 121 1.38 -23.49 -3.02
C ASN A 121 1.42 -23.06 -4.48
N PRO A 122 0.89 -21.89 -4.84
CA PRO A 122 0.89 -21.44 -6.22
C PRO A 122 2.31 -21.14 -6.68
N GLU A 123 2.61 -21.53 -7.91
CA GLU A 123 3.86 -21.12 -8.56
C GLU A 123 3.75 -19.66 -9.00
N TYR A 124 4.87 -18.94 -8.94
CA TYR A 124 4.98 -17.59 -9.47
C TYR A 124 6.12 -17.45 -10.46
N GLU A 125 6.01 -16.46 -11.30
CA GLU A 125 7.10 -16.02 -12.18
C GLU A 125 7.58 -14.63 -11.78
N VAL A 126 8.85 -14.31 -12.04
CA VAL A 126 9.35 -12.94 -11.94
C VAL A 126 8.80 -12.17 -13.12
N PHE A 127 7.95 -11.17 -12.83
CA PHE A 127 7.30 -10.36 -13.84
C PHE A 127 8.15 -9.16 -14.27
N TYR A 128 8.81 -8.51 -13.30
CA TYR A 128 9.72 -7.39 -13.50
C TYR A 128 10.79 -7.39 -12.41
N SER A 129 12.08 -7.17 -12.74
CA SER A 129 13.20 -7.34 -11.80
C SER A 129 14.16 -6.15 -11.73
N ASP A 130 13.86 -5.05 -12.40
CA ASP A 130 14.74 -3.87 -12.48
C ASP A 130 14.28 -2.74 -11.55
N LEU A 131 13.99 -3.08 -10.27
CA LEU A 131 13.68 -2.12 -9.22
C LEU A 131 14.88 -2.00 -8.25
N PRO A 132 15.08 -0.83 -7.63
CA PRO A 132 16.09 -0.66 -6.57
C PRO A 132 15.90 -1.65 -5.43
N SER A 133 17.01 -2.06 -4.79
CA SER A 133 17.02 -3.07 -3.72
C SER A 133 17.07 -2.46 -2.31
N GLU A 134 17.15 -1.17 -2.20
CA GLU A 134 17.20 -0.43 -0.96
C GLU A 134 15.91 -0.60 -0.16
N ARG A 135 16.05 -0.93 1.13
CA ARG A 135 14.90 -1.31 1.97
C ARG A 135 14.20 -0.11 2.60
N HIS A 136 14.91 1.00 2.80
CA HIS A 136 14.33 2.24 3.31
C HIS A 136 13.41 2.81 2.23
N HIS A 137 12.14 3.06 2.54
CA HIS A 137 11.06 3.38 1.59
C HIS A 137 10.98 2.43 0.39
N GLY A 138 11.51 1.20 0.54
CA GLY A 138 11.60 0.21 -0.53
C GLY A 138 10.33 -0.59 -0.79
N TRP A 139 9.38 -0.61 0.16
CA TRP A 139 8.11 -1.34 -0.02
C TRP A 139 7.25 -0.68 -1.08
N LYS A 140 6.51 -1.50 -1.81
CA LYS A 140 5.70 -1.05 -2.94
C LYS A 140 4.22 -0.98 -2.58
N PHE A 141 3.51 -0.10 -3.26
CA PHE A 141 2.07 -0.12 -3.44
C PHE A 141 1.81 -0.32 -4.94
N LEU A 142 0.90 -1.20 -5.32
CA LEU A 142 0.66 -1.52 -6.72
C LEU A 142 -0.81 -1.32 -7.07
N ARG A 143 -1.07 -0.78 -8.26
CA ARG A 143 -2.41 -0.74 -8.85
C ARG A 143 -2.29 -0.61 -10.36
N PHE A 144 -3.21 -1.24 -11.10
CA PHE A 144 -3.31 -1.01 -12.53
C PHE A 144 -4.04 0.29 -12.83
N ALA A 145 -3.48 1.05 -13.74
CA ALA A 145 -4.11 2.23 -14.31
C ALA A 145 -5.27 1.82 -15.25
N PRO A 146 -6.19 2.74 -15.55
CA PRO A 146 -7.28 2.48 -16.50
C PRO A 146 -6.81 2.05 -17.90
N ASN A 147 -5.63 2.49 -18.36
CA ASN A 147 -5.00 2.05 -19.61
C ASN A 147 -4.37 0.66 -19.53
N GLY A 148 -4.37 0.03 -18.35
CA GLY A 148 -3.85 -1.32 -18.11
C GLY A 148 -2.36 -1.40 -17.76
N GLU A 149 -1.66 -0.30 -17.63
CA GLU A 149 -0.29 -0.25 -17.14
C GLU A 149 -0.23 -0.42 -15.62
N LEU A 150 0.89 -0.94 -15.11
CA LEU A 150 1.08 -1.13 -13.67
C LEU A 150 1.80 0.08 -13.08
N ILE A 151 1.19 0.75 -12.11
CA ILE A 151 1.78 1.90 -11.44
C ILE A 151 2.62 1.45 -10.25
N ILE A 152 3.85 2.00 -10.14
CA ILE A 152 4.87 1.59 -9.17
C ILE A 152 5.52 2.84 -8.58
N PRO A 153 5.27 3.20 -7.32
CA PRO A 153 6.06 4.19 -6.62
C PRO A 153 7.39 3.59 -6.16
N VAL A 154 8.45 4.38 -6.27
CA VAL A 154 9.78 4.06 -5.75
C VAL A 154 10.25 5.22 -4.88
N GLY A 155 10.19 5.03 -3.57
CA GLY A 155 10.61 6.03 -2.58
C GLY A 155 12.13 6.19 -2.53
N VAL A 156 12.59 7.29 -1.92
CA VAL A 156 14.01 7.56 -1.74
C VAL A 156 14.60 6.70 -0.60
N PRO A 157 15.86 6.27 -0.67
CA PRO A 157 16.47 5.39 0.32
C PRO A 157 17.00 6.12 1.57
N CYS A 158 16.45 7.28 1.88
CA CYS A 158 16.94 8.19 2.93
C CYS A 158 15.81 9.00 3.57
N ASN A 159 16.13 9.72 4.65
CA ASN A 159 15.22 10.74 5.17
C ASN A 159 15.18 11.96 4.22
N ILE A 160 16.36 12.45 3.85
CA ILE A 160 16.56 13.54 2.90
C ILE A 160 17.85 13.31 2.12
N CYS A 161 17.78 13.36 0.79
CA CYS A 161 18.93 13.19 -0.11
C CYS A 161 18.55 13.53 -1.56
N GLU A 162 19.54 13.84 -2.36
CA GLU A 162 19.44 13.75 -3.82
C GLU A 162 19.84 12.34 -4.25
N GLU A 163 19.03 11.73 -5.10
CA GLU A 163 19.23 10.37 -5.60
C GLU A 163 19.11 10.33 -7.13
N ASP A 164 19.56 9.23 -7.71
CA ASP A 164 19.46 9.02 -9.15
C ASP A 164 18.00 8.84 -9.62
N ALA A 165 17.83 8.80 -10.94
CA ALA A 165 16.50 8.72 -11.56
C ALA A 165 15.69 7.45 -11.28
N ARG A 166 16.21 6.50 -10.52
CA ARG A 166 15.49 5.30 -10.10
C ARG A 166 14.66 5.52 -8.83
N PHE A 167 14.91 6.62 -8.10
CA PHE A 167 14.28 6.94 -6.82
C PHE A 167 13.43 8.20 -6.88
N GLY A 168 12.59 8.39 -5.86
CA GLY A 168 11.77 9.58 -5.71
C GLY A 168 10.79 9.78 -6.86
N ARG A 169 10.18 8.69 -7.35
CA ARG A 169 9.34 8.70 -8.56
C ARG A 169 8.12 7.80 -8.44
N ILE A 170 7.15 8.11 -9.27
CA ILE A 170 6.06 7.21 -9.61
C ILE A 170 6.23 6.82 -11.07
N PHE A 171 6.33 5.52 -11.32
CA PHE A 171 6.48 4.94 -12.66
C PHE A 171 5.19 4.29 -13.13
N SER A 172 4.99 4.29 -14.45
CA SER A 172 4.09 3.41 -15.16
C SER A 172 4.89 2.33 -15.88
N LEU A 173 4.54 1.07 -15.67
CA LEU A 173 5.14 -0.09 -16.33
C LEU A 173 4.18 -0.66 -17.36
N ASN A 174 4.59 -0.63 -18.63
CA ASN A 174 3.88 -1.36 -19.69
C ASN A 174 4.01 -2.87 -19.45
N THR A 175 2.87 -3.55 -19.31
CA THR A 175 2.87 -4.97 -18.94
C THR A 175 3.35 -5.91 -20.04
N ASP A 176 3.37 -5.47 -21.29
CA ASP A 176 3.77 -6.27 -22.43
C ASP A 176 5.25 -6.04 -22.78
N THR A 177 5.64 -4.78 -22.99
CA THR A 177 7.03 -4.42 -23.39
C THR A 177 8.00 -4.38 -22.22
N LYS A 178 7.52 -4.21 -20.98
CA LYS A 178 8.32 -3.99 -19.75
C LYS A 178 9.04 -2.64 -19.72
N GLU A 179 8.68 -1.75 -20.60
CA GLU A 179 9.17 -0.37 -20.56
C GLU A 179 8.53 0.40 -19.42
N ILE A 180 9.31 1.26 -18.76
CA ILE A 180 8.84 2.14 -17.71
C ILE A 180 8.83 3.59 -18.18
N THR A 181 7.78 4.32 -17.79
CA THR A 181 7.64 5.76 -18.00
C THR A 181 7.52 6.47 -16.66
N THR A 182 8.21 7.60 -16.51
CA THR A 182 8.10 8.42 -15.31
C THR A 182 6.82 9.27 -15.36
N LEU A 183 5.94 9.11 -14.39
CA LEU A 183 4.74 9.93 -14.24
C LEU A 183 4.96 11.13 -13.33
N ALA A 184 5.70 10.94 -12.23
CA ALA A 184 6.00 11.99 -11.25
C ALA A 184 7.44 11.88 -10.75
N LYS A 185 8.02 13.03 -10.40
CA LYS A 185 9.38 13.22 -9.84
C LYS A 185 9.29 13.99 -8.54
N GLY A 186 10.34 13.91 -7.73
CA GLY A 186 10.43 14.68 -6.48
C GLY A 186 9.36 14.27 -5.47
N VAL A 187 9.10 12.97 -5.38
CA VAL A 187 8.27 12.34 -4.36
C VAL A 187 9.15 11.58 -3.38
N ARG A 188 8.90 11.73 -2.07
CA ARG A 188 9.78 11.10 -1.07
C ARG A 188 9.40 9.66 -0.79
N ASN A 189 8.16 9.41 -0.41
CA ASN A 189 7.69 8.09 0.02
C ASN A 189 6.19 7.95 -0.20
N THR A 190 5.80 7.69 -1.43
CA THR A 190 4.42 7.41 -1.80
C THR A 190 4.08 5.95 -1.48
N VAL A 191 3.12 5.74 -0.59
CA VAL A 191 2.66 4.40 -0.16
C VAL A 191 1.17 4.18 -0.37
N GLY A 192 0.51 5.10 -1.07
CA GLY A 192 -0.90 5.00 -1.46
C GLY A 192 -1.22 5.89 -2.62
N PHE A 193 -1.95 5.36 -3.59
CA PHE A 193 -2.49 6.13 -4.71
C PHE A 193 -3.76 5.48 -5.24
N ASP A 194 -4.60 6.28 -5.89
CA ASP A 194 -5.80 5.82 -6.57
C ASP A 194 -6.15 6.74 -7.74
N PHE A 195 -7.01 6.25 -8.62
CA PHE A 195 -7.50 7.00 -9.77
C PHE A 195 -8.88 7.59 -9.47
N HIS A 196 -9.03 8.89 -9.69
CA HIS A 196 -10.33 9.53 -9.55
C HIS A 196 -11.36 8.91 -10.51
N PRO A 197 -12.52 8.43 -10.04
CA PRO A 197 -13.44 7.61 -10.84
C PRO A 197 -13.92 8.27 -12.13
N SER A 198 -14.14 9.58 -12.11
CA SER A 198 -14.68 10.31 -13.27
C SER A 198 -13.60 10.90 -14.18
N THR A 199 -12.49 11.40 -13.61
CA THR A 199 -11.45 12.08 -14.39
C THR A 199 -10.29 11.16 -14.76
N GLN A 200 -10.19 10.00 -14.11
CA GLN A 200 -9.07 9.05 -14.21
C GLN A 200 -7.70 9.64 -13.86
N MET A 201 -7.65 10.81 -13.25
CA MET A 201 -6.42 11.40 -12.77
C MET A 201 -5.87 10.60 -11.59
N LEU A 202 -4.56 10.38 -11.58
CA LEU A 202 -3.88 9.72 -10.47
C LEU A 202 -3.69 10.70 -9.31
N TRP A 203 -4.17 10.30 -8.14
CA TRP A 203 -3.94 10.96 -6.85
C TRP A 203 -3.06 10.08 -5.99
N PHE A 204 -2.16 10.67 -5.20
CA PHE A 204 -1.26 9.92 -4.34
C PHE A 204 -0.95 10.68 -3.04
N SER A 205 -0.69 9.91 -1.99
CA SER A 205 -0.15 10.43 -0.73
C SER A 205 1.37 10.44 -0.78
N ASP A 206 2.00 11.44 -0.17
CA ASP A 206 3.46 11.45 0.01
C ASP A 206 3.83 11.86 1.43
N ASN A 207 4.75 11.11 2.03
CA ASN A 207 5.22 11.32 3.39
C ASN A 207 6.39 12.31 3.37
N GLY A 208 6.27 13.42 4.08
CA GLY A 208 7.29 14.45 4.25
C GLY A 208 8.56 13.95 4.96
N ARG A 209 9.64 14.74 4.91
CA ARG A 209 10.87 14.43 5.63
C ARG A 209 10.70 14.61 7.15
N ASP A 210 11.46 13.84 7.91
CA ASP A 210 11.58 14.02 9.35
C ASP A 210 12.65 15.07 9.71
N MET A 211 12.73 15.43 11.00
CA MET A 211 13.78 16.26 11.61
C MET A 211 13.75 17.75 11.21
N MET A 212 12.56 18.29 10.95
CA MET A 212 12.35 19.73 10.79
C MET A 212 11.51 20.35 11.91
N GLY A 213 11.06 19.55 12.87
CA GLY A 213 10.20 19.95 14.00
C GLY A 213 8.87 19.19 14.00
N ASP A 214 8.02 19.48 15.00
CA ASP A 214 6.78 18.74 15.21
C ASP A 214 5.66 19.20 14.25
N ASP A 215 5.73 20.44 13.76
CA ASP A 215 4.68 21.07 12.97
C ASP A 215 5.00 21.18 11.47
N ILE A 216 6.22 20.81 11.06
CA ILE A 216 6.69 20.91 9.67
C ILE A 216 7.65 19.78 9.29
N PRO A 217 7.74 19.43 7.98
CA PRO A 217 6.83 19.84 6.90
C PRO A 217 5.52 19.07 6.96
N PRO A 218 4.47 19.55 6.32
CA PRO A 218 3.26 18.76 6.16
C PRO A 218 3.53 17.56 5.26
N ASP A 219 2.81 16.47 5.49
CA ASP A 219 2.62 15.42 4.50
C ASP A 219 1.68 15.90 3.39
N GLU A 220 1.65 15.21 2.26
CA GLU A 220 1.01 15.73 1.07
C GLU A 220 -0.02 14.76 0.47
N LEU A 221 -1.12 15.32 -0.01
CA LEU A 221 -1.99 14.70 -0.98
C LEU A 221 -1.78 15.39 -2.32
N ASN A 222 -1.30 14.65 -3.28
CA ASN A 222 -0.89 15.12 -4.60
C ASN A 222 -1.79 14.61 -5.72
N ARG A 223 -1.76 15.27 -6.87
CA ARG A 223 -2.49 14.90 -8.07
C ARG A 223 -1.63 15.17 -9.31
N ILE A 224 -1.46 14.14 -10.14
CA ILE A 224 -0.75 14.27 -11.42
C ILE A 224 -1.70 14.90 -12.45
N THR A 225 -1.27 16.00 -13.07
CA THR A 225 -2.03 16.70 -14.12
C THR A 225 -1.38 16.60 -15.50
N LYS A 226 -0.07 16.36 -15.51
CA LYS A 226 0.73 16.08 -16.71
C LYS A 226 1.87 15.13 -16.35
N GLU A 227 2.47 14.50 -17.33
CA GLU A 227 3.62 13.62 -17.12
C GLU A 227 4.84 14.40 -16.62
N GLU A 228 5.70 13.70 -15.85
CA GLU A 228 6.97 14.20 -15.34
C GLU A 228 6.91 15.43 -14.43
N GLU A 229 5.74 15.74 -13.84
CA GLU A 229 5.65 16.79 -12.82
C GLU A 229 6.62 16.52 -11.66
N HIS A 230 7.23 17.61 -11.15
CA HIS A 230 8.15 17.55 -10.02
C HIS A 230 7.49 18.12 -8.77
N PHE A 231 7.28 17.26 -7.75
CA PHE A 231 6.51 17.59 -6.53
C PHE A 231 7.37 18.17 -5.38
N GLY A 232 8.62 18.51 -5.64
CA GLY A 232 9.45 19.35 -4.78
C GLY A 232 10.59 18.64 -4.08
N PHE A 233 10.43 17.40 -3.60
CA PHE A 233 11.48 16.69 -2.85
C PHE A 233 12.76 16.52 -3.70
N PRO A 234 13.98 16.77 -3.15
CA PRO A 234 14.30 17.13 -1.76
C PRO A 234 14.30 18.64 -1.48
N TYR A 235 13.94 19.49 -2.40
CA TYR A 235 14.21 20.94 -2.41
C TYR A 235 13.10 21.78 -1.73
N VAL A 236 11.85 21.35 -1.90
CA VAL A 236 10.66 22.06 -1.41
C VAL A 236 9.69 21.03 -0.83
N HIS A 237 9.08 21.37 0.31
CA HIS A 237 8.14 20.53 1.04
C HIS A 237 6.80 21.24 1.22
N GLY A 238 5.70 20.50 1.15
CA GLY A 238 4.35 21.04 1.31
C GLY A 238 4.01 22.16 0.32
N GLY A 239 4.81 22.27 -0.75
CA GLY A 239 4.69 23.31 -1.75
C GLY A 239 5.12 24.73 -1.30
N VAL A 240 5.53 24.92 -0.04
CA VAL A 240 5.80 26.28 0.52
C VAL A 240 7.08 26.37 1.36
N ILE A 241 7.67 25.25 1.77
CA ILE A 241 8.85 25.24 2.64
C ILE A 241 10.08 24.86 1.82
N VAL A 242 11.02 25.78 1.71
CA VAL A 242 12.34 25.52 1.09
C VAL A 242 13.17 24.68 2.05
N ASP A 243 13.73 23.57 1.57
CA ASP A 243 14.57 22.70 2.39
C ASP A 243 15.85 23.41 2.84
N PRO A 244 16.22 23.34 4.14
CA PRO A 244 17.40 24.07 4.66
C PRO A 244 18.74 23.51 4.18
N GLU A 245 18.78 22.25 3.70
CA GLU A 245 20.00 21.58 3.26
C GLU A 245 20.15 21.58 1.72
N PHE A 246 19.02 21.35 1.00
CA PHE A 246 19.01 21.14 -0.45
C PHE A 246 18.31 22.27 -1.22
N GLY A 247 17.61 23.17 -0.53
CA GLY A 247 16.77 24.16 -1.18
C GLY A 247 17.47 25.46 -1.58
N GLU A 248 18.78 25.64 -1.32
CA GLU A 248 19.50 26.87 -1.71
C GLU A 248 19.41 27.10 -3.22
N GLY A 249 18.98 28.30 -3.60
CA GLY A 249 18.82 28.69 -5.00
C GLY A 249 17.63 28.07 -5.74
N LYS A 250 16.78 27.31 -5.05
CA LYS A 250 15.57 26.73 -5.64
C LYS A 250 14.38 27.68 -5.52
N ASN A 251 13.55 27.71 -6.56
CA ASN A 251 12.33 28.52 -6.56
C ASN A 251 11.11 27.61 -6.37
N ILE A 252 10.28 27.90 -5.36
CA ILE A 252 9.05 27.16 -5.06
C ILE A 252 8.13 27.05 -6.30
N ALA A 253 8.10 28.07 -7.13
CA ALA A 253 7.24 28.11 -8.32
C ALA A 253 7.64 27.11 -9.42
N ASP A 254 8.85 26.53 -9.34
CA ASP A 254 9.32 25.52 -10.30
C ASP A 254 8.73 24.11 -9.99
N TYR A 255 8.05 23.95 -8.86
CA TYR A 255 7.52 22.68 -8.39
C TYR A 255 6.00 22.64 -8.36
N THR A 256 5.44 21.46 -8.61
CA THR A 256 3.99 21.24 -8.53
C THR A 256 3.55 21.32 -7.07
N GLN A 257 2.53 22.14 -6.83
CA GLN A 257 1.96 22.30 -5.49
C GLN A 257 1.09 21.10 -5.13
N PRO A 258 1.08 20.63 -3.87
CA PRO A 258 0.15 19.59 -3.43
C PRO A 258 -1.30 20.05 -3.62
N ALA A 259 -2.18 19.11 -3.92
CA ALA A 259 -3.61 19.37 -3.97
C ALA A 259 -4.17 19.71 -2.57
N LEU A 260 -3.56 19.12 -1.54
CA LEU A 260 -3.85 19.38 -0.13
C LEU A 260 -2.58 19.11 0.70
N ALA A 261 -2.16 20.09 1.48
CA ALA A 261 -1.22 19.86 2.56
C ALA A 261 -1.96 19.21 3.73
N LEU A 262 -1.50 18.05 4.16
CA LEU A 262 -2.01 17.33 5.34
C LEU A 262 -1.31 17.85 6.59
N GLY A 263 -1.61 17.31 7.76
CA GLY A 263 -0.84 17.60 8.96
C GLY A 263 0.62 17.13 8.81
N ALA A 264 1.53 17.70 9.61
CA ALA A 264 2.88 17.16 9.73
C ALA A 264 2.83 15.79 10.43
N HIS A 265 3.62 14.83 9.95
CA HIS A 265 3.80 13.51 10.55
C HIS A 265 2.51 12.66 10.67
N VAL A 266 1.46 12.96 9.89
CA VAL A 266 0.24 12.13 9.87
C VAL A 266 0.46 10.79 9.16
N ALA A 267 1.60 10.64 8.50
CA ALA A 267 2.05 9.42 7.81
C ALA A 267 0.94 8.83 6.92
N PRO A 268 0.50 9.54 5.87
CA PRO A 268 -0.55 9.08 4.99
C PRO A 268 -0.11 7.82 4.25
N LEU A 269 -0.96 6.80 4.28
CA LEU A 269 -0.73 5.49 3.68
C LEU A 269 -1.63 5.30 2.45
N GLY A 270 -2.46 4.24 2.47
CA GLY A 270 -3.40 3.96 1.39
C GLY A 270 -4.44 5.07 1.23
N ILE A 271 -4.76 5.37 -0.01
CA ILE A 271 -5.88 6.25 -0.35
C ILE A 271 -6.84 5.51 -1.27
N HIS A 272 -8.14 5.84 -1.20
CA HIS A 272 -9.13 5.19 -2.03
C HIS A 272 -10.34 6.10 -2.29
N PHE A 273 -10.72 6.24 -3.57
CA PHE A 273 -11.97 6.87 -3.96
C PHE A 273 -13.13 5.90 -3.77
N TYR A 274 -14.11 6.28 -2.95
CA TYR A 274 -15.26 5.43 -2.72
C TYR A 274 -16.18 5.35 -3.94
N THR A 275 -16.35 4.16 -4.44
CA THR A 275 -17.24 3.84 -5.58
C THR A 275 -18.33 2.84 -5.20
N GLY A 276 -18.38 2.43 -3.93
CA GLY A 276 -19.34 1.48 -3.40
C GLY A 276 -20.78 2.03 -3.34
N LYS A 277 -21.67 1.20 -2.80
CA LYS A 277 -23.10 1.52 -2.68
C LYS A 277 -23.60 1.43 -1.22
N GLN A 278 -22.73 1.08 -0.28
CA GLN A 278 -23.09 0.86 1.11
C GLN A 278 -23.18 2.18 1.89
N PHE A 279 -22.26 3.11 1.63
CA PHE A 279 -22.24 4.40 2.31
C PHE A 279 -23.23 5.37 1.66
N PRO A 280 -23.70 6.39 2.40
CA PRO A 280 -24.58 7.45 1.86
C PRO A 280 -24.03 8.09 0.58
N ASP A 281 -24.91 8.61 -0.26
CA ASP A 281 -24.56 9.22 -1.55
C ASP A 281 -23.55 10.37 -1.43
N SER A 282 -23.51 11.07 -0.30
CA SER A 282 -22.52 12.11 0.00
C SER A 282 -21.08 11.62 0.02
N TYR A 283 -20.87 10.31 0.16
CA TYR A 283 -19.53 9.68 0.13
C TYR A 283 -19.10 9.22 -1.26
N LYS A 284 -20.01 9.23 -2.24
CA LYS A 284 -19.66 8.84 -3.61
C LYS A 284 -18.56 9.73 -4.17
N GLN A 285 -17.52 9.10 -4.71
CA GLN A 285 -16.32 9.75 -5.25
C GLN A 285 -15.53 10.59 -4.22
N GLN A 286 -15.83 10.46 -2.93
CA GLN A 286 -14.98 11.04 -1.89
C GLN A 286 -13.71 10.21 -1.74
N LEU A 287 -12.60 10.88 -1.46
CA LEU A 287 -11.32 10.26 -1.19
C LEU A 287 -11.18 9.96 0.30
N PHE A 288 -10.91 8.71 0.61
CA PHE A 288 -10.51 8.28 1.96
C PHE A 288 -8.99 8.20 2.00
N VAL A 289 -8.40 8.75 3.04
CA VAL A 289 -6.96 8.71 3.32
C VAL A 289 -6.76 7.99 4.64
N ALA A 290 -5.91 6.94 4.64
CA ALA A 290 -5.51 6.27 5.87
C ALA A 290 -4.26 6.96 6.42
N GLU A 291 -4.30 7.40 7.66
CA GLU A 291 -3.19 8.03 8.37
C GLU A 291 -2.73 7.12 9.52
N HIS A 292 -1.43 7.07 9.78
CA HIS A 292 -0.80 6.14 10.73
C HIS A 292 -0.05 6.87 11.84
N GLY A 293 0.24 8.16 11.68
CA GLY A 293 0.95 9.02 12.62
C GLY A 293 0.07 9.71 13.64
#